data_3915cbe916d68dab8f3691af983d2dcd
#
_entry.id   3915cbe916d68dab8f3691af983d2dcd
#
_cell.length_a   1.000
_cell.length_b   1.000
_cell.length_c   1.000
_cell.angle_alpha   90.00
_cell.angle_beta   90.00
_cell.angle_gamma   90.00
#
_symmetry.space_group_name_H-M   'P 1'
#
loop_
_entity.id
_entity.type
_entity.pdbx_description
1 polymer ?
#
loop_
_entity_poly.entity_id
_entity_poly.type
_entity_poly.pdbx_seq_one_letter_code
_entity_poly.pdbx_strand_id
1 'polypeptide(L)'
;MKKILYILMALMCIACGEKPAPPTPGPDPEPPVPGPEPVETLASKIITEWHCVVSDIDADIYLQFGNFFDFELYQRIGEGAYRLYKGTWELDEDTAMLTGKYNDGAAWGSGYNVSVSEDGNSMTLTPSEGSEAQVYRKESIPSEVKEKAVVIVRSDAGCEVPVL
;
A
#
# COMPACT_ATOMS: atom_id res chain seq x y z
N MET A 1 -35.69 -19.83 -67.18
CA MET A 1 -36.28 -19.24 -68.44
C MET A 1 -35.65 -17.85 -68.64
N LYS A 2 -35.11 -17.67 -69.84
CA LYS A 2 -34.85 -16.41 -70.56
C LYS A 2 -33.85 -15.44 -69.96
N LYS A 3 -32.57 -15.38 -70.44
CA LYS A 3 -32.10 -14.72 -71.68
C LYS A 3 -32.33 -13.21 -71.56
N ILE A 4 -31.32 -12.34 -71.69
CA ILE A 4 -30.65 -11.85 -72.91
C ILE A 4 -29.72 -10.72 -72.41
N LEU A 5 -28.40 -10.72 -72.57
CA LEU A 5 -27.52 -10.39 -73.69
C LEU A 5 -27.79 -8.95 -74.24
N TYR A 6 -26.78 -8.16 -74.33
CA TYR A 6 -26.18 -7.33 -75.38
C TYR A 6 -25.39 -6.16 -74.75
N ILE A 7 -24.08 -6.17 -74.91
CA ILE A 7 -23.21 -5.77 -76.07
C ILE A 7 -22.97 -4.25 -76.08
N LEU A 8 -21.70 -3.95 -75.90
CA LEU A 8 -20.84 -3.01 -76.64
C LEU A 8 -21.06 -1.52 -76.52
N MET A 9 -20.08 -0.78 -76.08
CA MET A 9 -19.26 0.03 -76.96
C MET A 9 -18.05 0.65 -76.25
N ALA A 10 -16.92 0.41 -76.79
CA ALA A 10 -15.66 1.01 -76.49
C ALA A 10 -15.67 2.51 -76.78
N LEU A 11 -15.05 3.28 -75.96
CA LEU A 11 -14.39 4.53 -76.37
C LEU A 11 -13.11 4.73 -75.58
N MET A 12 -12.00 4.61 -76.24
CA MET A 12 -10.70 5.02 -75.76
C MET A 12 -10.68 6.50 -75.55
N CYS A 13 -10.32 6.93 -74.32
CA CYS A 13 -9.68 8.22 -74.12
C CYS A 13 -8.39 7.99 -73.34
N ILE A 14 -7.30 8.09 -74.09
CA ILE A 14 -5.97 8.23 -73.55
C ILE A 14 -5.90 9.60 -72.92
N ALA A 15 -5.92 9.65 -71.58
CA ALA A 15 -5.49 10.80 -70.82
C ALA A 15 -4.28 10.39 -70.02
N CYS A 16 -3.10 10.96 -70.37
CA CYS A 16 -1.93 10.94 -69.54
C CYS A 16 -2.29 11.61 -68.17
N GLY A 17 -2.58 10.80 -67.20
CA GLY A 17 -2.71 11.26 -65.83
C GLY A 17 -1.38 11.06 -65.11
N GLU A 18 -0.79 12.14 -64.62
CA GLU A 18 0.36 12.11 -63.75
C GLU A 18 0.10 11.17 -62.57
N LYS A 19 1.08 10.32 -62.32
CA LYS A 19 1.09 9.39 -61.20
C LYS A 19 1.04 10.21 -59.93
N PRO A 20 0.01 10.10 -59.07
CA PRO A 20 0.02 10.83 -57.79
C PRO A 20 1.23 10.39 -57.00
N ALA A 21 1.96 11.38 -56.49
CA ALA A 21 3.07 11.16 -55.58
C ALA A 21 2.59 10.35 -54.37
N PRO A 22 3.39 9.40 -53.89
CA PRO A 22 3.05 8.64 -52.69
C PRO A 22 2.82 9.64 -51.53
N PRO A 23 1.80 9.41 -50.67
CA PRO A 23 1.56 10.28 -49.54
C PRO A 23 2.81 10.35 -48.64
N THR A 24 3.24 11.55 -48.34
CA THR A 24 4.33 11.78 -47.39
C THR A 24 3.96 11.08 -46.09
N PRO A 25 4.83 10.23 -45.51
CA PRO A 25 4.59 9.65 -44.19
C PRO A 25 4.30 10.80 -43.21
N GLY A 26 3.15 10.75 -42.56
CA GLY A 26 2.85 11.67 -41.46
C GLY A 26 3.92 11.54 -40.37
N PRO A 27 4.14 12.59 -39.56
CA PRO A 27 5.05 12.47 -38.43
C PRO A 27 4.68 11.26 -37.59
N ASP A 28 5.68 10.43 -37.27
CA ASP A 28 5.50 9.31 -36.35
C ASP A 28 4.82 9.80 -35.09
N PRO A 29 3.84 9.06 -34.54
CA PRO A 29 3.21 9.42 -33.27
C PRO A 29 4.30 9.51 -32.21
N GLU A 30 4.42 10.68 -31.57
CA GLU A 30 5.32 10.85 -30.44
C GLU A 30 5.06 9.75 -29.40
N PRO A 31 6.11 9.14 -28.83
CA PRO A 31 5.95 8.17 -27.77
C PRO A 31 5.15 8.79 -26.62
N PRO A 32 4.24 8.05 -25.99
CA PRO A 32 3.43 8.59 -24.89
C PRO A 32 4.36 9.14 -23.82
N VAL A 33 4.14 10.38 -23.44
CA VAL A 33 4.86 11.04 -22.35
C VAL A 33 4.62 10.21 -21.08
N PRO A 34 5.66 9.75 -20.36
CA PRO A 34 5.47 9.06 -19.09
C PRO A 34 4.61 9.94 -18.19
N GLY A 35 3.52 9.37 -17.67
CA GLY A 35 2.71 10.05 -16.67
C GLY A 35 3.54 10.39 -15.44
N PRO A 36 3.14 11.37 -14.62
CA PRO A 36 3.83 11.66 -13.37
C PRO A 36 3.95 10.38 -12.54
N GLU A 37 5.16 10.09 -12.08
CA GLU A 37 5.39 8.95 -11.17
C GLU A 37 4.52 9.13 -9.93
N PRO A 38 3.93 8.05 -9.38
CA PRO A 38 3.16 8.11 -8.14
C PRO A 38 4.03 8.72 -7.04
N VAL A 39 3.56 9.81 -6.44
CA VAL A 39 4.24 10.40 -5.29
C VAL A 39 4.08 9.44 -4.11
N GLU A 40 5.19 8.90 -3.61
CA GLU A 40 5.17 8.08 -2.39
C GLU A 40 4.80 8.95 -1.19
N THR A 41 3.66 8.66 -0.58
CA THR A 41 3.21 9.31 0.66
C THR A 41 3.76 8.57 1.88
N LEU A 42 3.77 9.23 3.05
CA LEU A 42 4.19 8.58 4.29
C LEU A 42 3.27 7.39 4.62
N ALA A 43 1.95 7.53 4.38
CA ALA A 43 1.01 6.43 4.54
C ALA A 43 1.40 5.22 3.68
N SER A 44 1.76 5.42 2.40
CA SER A 44 2.17 4.33 1.52
C SER A 44 3.43 3.60 2.00
N LYS A 45 4.34 4.30 2.68
CA LYS A 45 5.58 3.75 3.22
C LYS A 45 5.37 2.89 4.45
N ILE A 46 4.39 3.23 5.30
CA ILE A 46 4.11 2.45 6.51
C ILE A 46 3.24 1.22 6.26
N ILE A 47 2.50 1.16 5.15
CA ILE A 47 1.64 0.03 4.78
C ILE A 47 2.48 -1.20 4.43
N THR A 48 2.93 -1.91 5.46
CA THR A 48 3.73 -3.13 5.39
C THR A 48 3.77 -3.80 6.76
N GLU A 49 4.62 -4.81 6.91
CA GLU A 49 4.86 -5.54 8.15
C GLU A 49 6.16 -5.06 8.80
N TRP A 50 6.11 -4.84 10.10
CA TRP A 50 7.16 -4.28 10.92
C TRP A 50 7.44 -5.14 12.13
N HIS A 51 8.68 -5.20 12.59
CA HIS A 51 9.12 -5.94 13.75
C HIS A 51 9.94 -5.08 14.70
N CYS A 52 9.68 -5.19 15.99
CA CYS A 52 10.42 -4.52 17.06
C CYS A 52 10.59 -5.45 18.25
N VAL A 53 11.77 -5.41 18.86
CA VAL A 53 12.05 -6.07 20.15
C VAL A 53 12.36 -5.00 21.18
N VAL A 54 11.60 -4.97 22.26
CA VAL A 54 11.81 -4.07 23.38
C VAL A 54 12.41 -4.86 24.55
N SER A 55 13.73 -4.77 24.67
CA SER A 55 14.51 -5.62 25.60
C SER A 55 14.18 -5.38 27.06
N ASP A 56 13.84 -4.14 27.44
CA ASP A 56 13.60 -3.76 28.84
C ASP A 56 12.39 -4.45 29.46
N ILE A 57 11.43 -4.81 28.63
CA ILE A 57 10.19 -5.50 29.04
C ILE A 57 10.07 -6.90 28.42
N ASP A 58 11.14 -7.41 27.79
CA ASP A 58 11.13 -8.68 27.06
C ASP A 58 9.93 -8.80 26.11
N ALA A 59 9.66 -7.73 25.33
CA ALA A 59 8.57 -7.71 24.39
C ALA A 59 9.05 -7.93 22.96
N ASP A 60 8.32 -8.78 22.25
CA ASP A 60 8.50 -9.11 20.84
C ASP A 60 7.22 -8.73 20.10
N ILE A 61 7.33 -7.80 19.14
CA ILE A 61 6.21 -7.07 18.59
C ILE A 61 6.27 -7.08 17.08
N TYR A 62 5.22 -7.60 16.44
CA TYR A 62 4.99 -7.40 15.02
C TYR A 62 3.79 -6.48 14.82
N LEU A 63 3.91 -5.54 13.90
CA LEU A 63 2.89 -4.55 13.57
C LEU A 63 2.69 -4.54 12.06
N GLN A 64 1.45 -4.72 11.63
CA GLN A 64 1.06 -4.63 10.22
C GLN A 64 0.08 -3.49 10.04
N PHE A 65 0.37 -2.61 9.08
CA PHE A 65 -0.59 -1.62 8.59
C PHE A 65 -1.15 -2.06 7.25
N GLY A 66 -2.47 -2.12 7.15
CA GLY A 66 -3.18 -2.51 5.94
C GLY A 66 -3.62 -1.33 5.07
N ASN A 67 -3.94 -1.62 3.80
CA ASN A 67 -4.38 -0.63 2.81
C ASN A 67 -5.74 0.02 3.11
N PHE A 68 -6.54 -0.57 3.98
CA PHE A 68 -7.87 -0.09 4.36
C PHE A 68 -7.88 0.63 5.69
N PHE A 69 -6.72 1.20 6.09
CA PHE A 69 -6.54 1.85 7.38
C PHE A 69 -6.80 0.93 8.56
N ASP A 70 -6.61 -0.37 8.38
CA ASP A 70 -6.65 -1.39 9.42
C ASP A 70 -5.24 -1.69 9.91
N PHE A 71 -5.12 -2.16 11.16
CA PHE A 71 -3.86 -2.66 11.69
C PHE A 71 -4.04 -3.98 12.41
N GLU A 72 -2.95 -4.74 12.46
CA GLU A 72 -2.78 -5.93 13.29
C GLU A 72 -1.51 -5.78 14.14
N LEU A 73 -1.66 -5.89 15.44
CA LEU A 73 -0.56 -5.86 16.40
C LEU A 73 -0.44 -7.22 17.06
N TYR A 74 0.67 -7.90 16.81
CA TYR A 74 1.03 -9.15 17.46
C TYR A 74 2.07 -8.85 18.53
N GLN A 75 1.68 -9.01 19.78
CA GLN A 75 2.52 -8.70 20.94
C GLN A 75 2.71 -9.93 21.80
N ARG A 76 3.95 -10.18 22.18
CA ARG A 76 4.32 -11.14 23.20
C ARG A 76 5.22 -10.44 24.22
N ILE A 77 4.89 -10.54 25.50
CA ILE A 77 5.72 -10.04 26.62
C ILE A 77 6.14 -11.27 27.41
N GLY A 78 7.46 -11.43 27.58
CA GLY A 78 8.03 -12.61 28.21
C GLY A 78 7.73 -13.90 27.44
N GLU A 79 7.53 -14.99 28.18
CA GLU A 79 7.18 -16.29 27.63
C GLU A 79 5.69 -16.42 27.39
N GLY A 80 5.28 -17.05 26.29
CA GLY A 80 3.89 -17.32 26.00
C GLY A 80 3.52 -17.19 24.53
N ALA A 81 2.19 -17.18 24.28
CA ALA A 81 1.67 -16.99 22.94
C ALA A 81 1.58 -15.50 22.58
N TYR A 82 1.74 -15.19 21.29
CA TYR A 82 1.43 -13.85 20.81
C TYR A 82 -0.04 -13.53 21.00
N ARG A 83 -0.32 -12.30 21.39
CA ARG A 83 -1.65 -11.71 21.45
C ARG A 83 -1.86 -10.84 20.24
N LEU A 84 -2.99 -11.03 19.56
CA LEU A 84 -3.36 -10.26 18.38
C LEU A 84 -4.41 -9.22 18.74
N TYR A 85 -4.03 -7.96 18.60
CA TYR A 85 -4.92 -6.81 18.68
C TYR A 85 -5.17 -6.27 17.28
N LYS A 86 -6.40 -5.88 16.99
CA LYS A 86 -6.80 -5.33 15.71
C LYS A 86 -7.54 -4.01 15.88
N GLY A 87 -7.53 -3.22 14.83
CA GLY A 87 -8.25 -1.96 14.82
C GLY A 87 -8.02 -1.15 13.57
N THR A 88 -8.18 0.16 13.70
CA THR A 88 -7.99 1.11 12.62
C THR A 88 -6.97 2.17 13.00
N TRP A 89 -6.28 2.73 12.00
CA TRP A 89 -5.32 3.79 12.16
C TRP A 89 -5.65 4.98 11.26
N GLU A 90 -5.17 6.14 11.64
CA GLU A 90 -5.27 7.39 10.89
C GLU A 90 -3.89 8.08 10.92
N LEU A 91 -3.47 8.66 9.80
CA LEU A 91 -2.24 9.42 9.67
C LEU A 91 -2.54 10.82 9.17
N ASP A 92 -2.11 11.81 9.92
CA ASP A 92 -1.99 13.19 9.45
C ASP A 92 -0.65 13.34 8.74
N GLU A 93 -0.67 13.42 7.41
CA GLU A 93 0.53 13.52 6.56
C GLU A 93 1.29 14.83 6.78
N ASP A 94 0.61 15.92 7.17
CA ASP A 94 1.22 17.24 7.36
C ASP A 94 2.05 17.29 8.65
N THR A 95 1.58 16.60 9.69
CA THR A 95 2.23 16.55 11.01
C THR A 95 2.98 15.25 11.27
N ALA A 96 2.84 14.26 10.37
CA ALA A 96 3.31 12.89 10.54
C ALA A 96 2.78 12.23 11.83
N MET A 97 1.58 12.63 12.26
CA MET A 97 0.96 12.11 13.48
C MET A 97 0.09 10.89 13.15
N LEU A 98 0.47 9.76 13.69
CA LEU A 98 -0.22 8.49 13.60
C LEU A 98 -1.05 8.25 14.87
N THR A 99 -2.32 7.93 14.70
CA THR A 99 -3.25 7.58 15.79
C THR A 99 -4.02 6.33 15.41
N GLY A 100 -4.66 5.69 16.38
CA GLY A 100 -5.48 4.53 16.10
C GLY A 100 -6.49 4.20 17.17
N LYS A 101 -7.37 3.25 16.82
CA LYS A 101 -8.40 2.70 17.70
C LYS A 101 -8.45 1.20 17.56
N TYR A 102 -8.59 0.51 18.68
CA TYR A 102 -8.83 -0.92 18.70
C TYR A 102 -10.27 -1.26 18.30
N ASN A 103 -10.54 -2.50 17.96
CA ASN A 103 -11.88 -2.95 17.54
C ASN A 103 -12.98 -2.77 18.61
N ASP A 104 -12.62 -2.62 19.87
CA ASP A 104 -13.54 -2.28 20.96
C ASP A 104 -13.85 -0.77 21.05
N GLY A 105 -13.25 0.04 20.17
CA GLY A 105 -13.42 1.49 20.11
C GLY A 105 -12.46 2.28 21.01
N ALA A 106 -11.65 1.62 21.83
CA ALA A 106 -10.66 2.29 22.65
C ALA A 106 -9.53 2.87 21.77
N ALA A 107 -9.14 4.10 22.02
CA ALA A 107 -7.98 4.70 21.37
C ALA A 107 -6.67 4.03 21.81
N TRP A 108 -5.64 4.15 21.01
CA TRP A 108 -4.27 3.86 21.43
C TRP A 108 -3.90 4.71 22.67
N GLY A 109 -2.93 4.24 23.44
CA GLY A 109 -2.47 4.94 24.64
C GLY A 109 -1.87 6.32 24.35
N SER A 110 -1.33 6.53 23.15
CA SER A 110 -0.75 7.79 22.68
C SER A 110 -0.99 7.99 21.19
N GLY A 111 -0.78 9.20 20.69
CA GLY A 111 -0.46 9.45 19.29
C GLY A 111 1.04 9.31 19.10
N TYR A 112 1.47 8.98 17.89
CA TYR A 112 2.88 8.74 17.56
C TYR A 112 3.31 9.62 16.40
N ASN A 113 4.40 10.38 16.56
CA ASN A 113 5.08 10.94 15.41
C ASN A 113 5.82 9.80 14.69
N VAL A 114 5.51 9.60 13.41
CA VAL A 114 6.07 8.52 12.62
C VAL A 114 7.09 9.04 11.62
N SER A 115 8.22 8.35 11.51
CA SER A 115 9.20 8.57 10.46
C SER A 115 9.65 7.25 9.87
N VAL A 116 9.95 7.25 8.57
CA VAL A 116 10.47 6.09 7.84
C VAL A 116 11.83 6.48 7.25
N SER A 117 12.81 5.58 7.38
CA SER A 117 14.14 5.79 6.79
C SER A 117 14.06 5.93 5.26
N GLU A 118 15.06 6.57 4.66
CA GLU A 118 15.12 6.80 3.21
C GLU A 118 15.08 5.49 2.41
N ASP A 119 15.68 4.43 2.94
CA ASP A 119 15.69 3.09 2.34
C ASP A 119 14.38 2.29 2.57
N GLY A 120 13.44 2.86 3.33
CA GLY A 120 12.16 2.22 3.65
C GLY A 120 12.23 0.99 4.56
N ASN A 121 13.38 0.72 5.19
CA ASN A 121 13.62 -0.49 5.96
C ASN A 121 13.45 -0.31 7.47
N SER A 122 13.29 0.93 7.93
CA SER A 122 13.13 1.26 9.35
C SER A 122 12.03 2.30 9.54
N MET A 123 11.16 2.06 10.52
CA MET A 123 10.13 2.98 10.96
C MET A 123 10.36 3.31 12.43
N THR A 124 10.29 4.60 12.77
CA THR A 124 10.37 5.05 14.16
C THR A 124 9.02 5.61 14.58
N LEU A 125 8.50 5.11 15.69
CA LEU A 125 7.31 5.63 16.37
C LEU A 125 7.74 6.35 17.64
N THR A 126 7.55 7.67 17.68
CA THR A 126 7.83 8.50 18.86
C THR A 126 6.52 8.92 19.48
N PRO A 127 6.20 8.45 20.71
CA PRO A 127 4.98 8.85 21.40
C PRO A 127 4.90 10.36 21.57
N SER A 128 3.70 10.94 21.46
CA SER A 128 3.48 12.36 21.69
C SER A 128 3.65 12.75 23.15
N GLU A 129 3.52 11.80 24.06
CA GLU A 129 3.68 11.99 25.51
C GLU A 129 4.66 10.96 26.08
N GLY A 130 5.80 11.43 26.53
CA GLY A 130 6.62 10.96 27.63
C GLY A 130 7.33 9.60 27.56
N SER A 131 7.33 8.86 26.47
CA SER A 131 8.00 7.57 26.36
C SER A 131 9.17 7.59 25.36
N GLU A 132 10.01 6.57 25.41
CA GLU A 132 11.08 6.42 24.44
C GLU A 132 10.53 6.02 23.07
N ALA A 133 11.20 6.52 22.01
CA ALA A 133 10.89 6.16 20.65
C ALA A 133 11.16 4.67 20.40
N GLN A 134 10.27 4.00 19.71
CA GLN A 134 10.42 2.60 19.30
C GLN A 134 10.83 2.52 17.84
N VAL A 135 11.84 1.72 17.54
CA VAL A 135 12.36 1.51 16.20
C VAL A 135 11.94 0.14 15.71
N TYR A 136 11.17 0.14 14.66
CA TYR A 136 10.71 -1.04 13.95
C TYR A 136 11.54 -1.28 12.69
N ARG A 137 11.80 -2.53 12.36
CA ARG A 137 12.43 -2.94 11.11
C ARG A 137 11.37 -3.55 10.18
N LYS A 138 11.49 -3.32 8.91
CA LYS A 138 10.65 -3.96 7.91
C LYS A 138 10.96 -5.45 7.86
N GLU A 139 10.04 -6.26 8.31
CA GLU A 139 10.20 -7.71 8.43
C GLU A 139 8.83 -8.39 8.33
N SER A 140 8.77 -9.48 7.57
CA SER A 140 7.54 -10.25 7.42
C SER A 140 7.19 -10.98 8.71
N ILE A 141 5.91 -10.94 9.07
CA ILE A 141 5.39 -11.66 10.23
C ILE A 141 5.42 -13.16 9.94
N PRO A 142 6.13 -13.98 10.75
CA PRO A 142 6.17 -15.42 10.56
C PRO A 142 4.77 -16.05 10.54
N SER A 143 4.55 -17.02 9.65
CA SER A 143 3.25 -17.70 9.52
C SER A 143 2.79 -18.29 10.85
N GLU A 144 3.73 -18.86 11.62
CA GLU A 144 3.44 -19.43 12.93
C GLU A 144 2.95 -18.40 13.96
N VAL A 145 3.40 -17.14 13.87
CA VAL A 145 2.91 -16.05 14.70
C VAL A 145 1.46 -15.74 14.33
N LYS A 146 1.17 -15.60 13.03
CA LYS A 146 -0.17 -15.33 12.53
C LYS A 146 -1.17 -16.44 12.88
N GLU A 147 -0.75 -17.71 12.76
CA GLU A 147 -1.61 -18.88 12.98
C GLU A 147 -1.88 -19.16 14.46
N LYS A 148 -0.87 -18.89 15.34
CA LYS A 148 -0.96 -19.26 16.76
C LYS A 148 -1.32 -18.09 17.68
N ALA A 149 -1.37 -16.87 17.16
CA ALA A 149 -1.72 -15.70 17.95
C ALA A 149 -3.15 -15.79 18.49
N VAL A 150 -3.33 -15.43 19.75
CA VAL A 150 -4.63 -15.38 20.41
C VAL A 150 -5.26 -14.00 20.17
N VAL A 151 -6.41 -13.98 19.50
CA VAL A 151 -7.14 -12.72 19.26
C VAL A 151 -7.68 -12.20 20.60
N ILE A 152 -7.35 -10.95 20.92
CA ILE A 152 -7.77 -10.29 22.13
C ILE A 152 -8.82 -9.22 21.81
N VAL A 153 -9.96 -9.30 22.52
CA VAL A 153 -10.90 -8.19 22.62
C VAL A 153 -10.59 -7.48 23.94
N ARG A 154 -10.17 -6.22 23.88
CA ARG A 154 -9.68 -5.46 25.08
C ARG A 154 -10.69 -5.34 26.22
N SER A 155 -11.99 -5.52 25.96
CA SER A 155 -13.03 -5.54 26.99
C SER A 155 -12.87 -6.67 28.03
N ASP A 156 -11.99 -7.64 27.76
CA ASP A 156 -11.71 -8.72 28.71
C ASP A 156 -10.77 -8.21 29.80
N ALA A 157 -11.36 -7.94 30.96
CA ALA A 157 -10.65 -7.46 32.14
C ALA A 157 -9.53 -8.43 32.54
N GLY A 158 -8.28 -7.95 32.55
CA GLY A 158 -7.10 -8.73 32.94
C GLY A 158 -6.09 -8.99 31.83
N CYS A 159 -6.34 -8.51 30.60
CA CYS A 159 -5.35 -8.58 29.52
C CYS A 159 -4.22 -7.57 29.73
N GLU A 160 -3.01 -7.97 29.32
CA GLU A 160 -1.89 -7.02 29.21
C GLU A 160 -2.28 -5.85 28.30
N VAL A 161 -1.87 -4.65 28.71
CA VAL A 161 -2.10 -3.45 27.91
C VAL A 161 -1.26 -3.54 26.64
N PRO A 162 -1.85 -3.35 25.44
CA PRO A 162 -1.06 -3.30 24.23
C PRO A 162 -0.08 -2.11 24.26
N VAL A 163 1.02 -2.25 23.53
CA VAL A 163 2.12 -1.25 23.51
C VAL A 163 1.81 0.03 22.73
N LEU A 164 0.72 0.05 21.95
CA LEU A 164 0.24 1.21 21.21
C LEU A 164 -0.88 1.93 21.98
#